data_a0b9087df9560f75d493079c3b845c98
#
_entry.id   a0b9087df9560f75d493079c3b845c98
#
_cell.length_a   1.000
_cell.length_b   1.000
_cell.length_c   1.000
_cell.angle_alpha   90.00
_cell.angle_beta   90.00
_cell.angle_gamma   90.00
#
_symmetry.space_group_name_H-M   'P 1'
#
loop_
_entity.id
_entity.type
_entity.pdbx_description
1 polymer ?
#
loop_
_entity_poly.entity_id
_entity_poly.type
_entity_poly.pdbx_seq_one_letter_code
_entity_poly.pdbx_strand_id
1 'polypeptide(L)'
;MGALAYGASQTSNFQLKEYELPLLAPGTLRGKDSFDVLHIADLHMIPGAKRKVEFVSSLDALEPDLVINTGDNLSDLRGVPWVLDALGPLLDRPGAFVFGTNDYWAPKPVNPFKYLLDQKREPSYVDLPWEGMRAAFIERGWRDATHHRLEFKVGDVRLALAGVDDPHHDLD
;
A
#
# COMPACT_ATOMS: atom_id res chain seq x y z
N MET A 1 -27.82 -12.97 -11.84
CA MET A 1 -26.52 -13.69 -11.82
C MET A 1 -25.40 -12.88 -12.48
N GLY A 2 -25.65 -12.10 -13.55
CA GLY A 2 -24.62 -11.35 -14.27
C GLY A 2 -23.84 -10.29 -13.46
N ALA A 3 -24.52 -9.48 -12.64
CA ALA A 3 -23.87 -8.38 -11.90
C ALA A 3 -22.86 -8.87 -10.85
N LEU A 4 -23.17 -9.94 -10.11
CA LEU A 4 -22.25 -10.51 -9.12
C LEU A 4 -21.02 -11.15 -9.79
N ALA A 5 -21.23 -11.86 -10.91
CA ALA A 5 -20.14 -12.46 -11.67
C ALA A 5 -19.22 -11.37 -12.29
N TYR A 6 -19.82 -10.29 -12.81
CA TYR A 6 -19.07 -9.14 -13.32
C TYR A 6 -18.27 -8.46 -12.20
N GLY A 7 -18.90 -8.16 -11.04
CA GLY A 7 -18.21 -7.59 -9.89
C GLY A 7 -17.04 -8.46 -9.42
N ALA A 8 -17.25 -9.79 -9.33
CA ALA A 8 -16.19 -10.72 -8.97
C ALA A 8 -15.03 -10.75 -9.99
N SER A 9 -15.32 -10.58 -11.29
CA SER A 9 -14.26 -10.51 -12.31
C SER A 9 -13.41 -9.24 -12.19
N GLN A 10 -14.01 -8.12 -11.75
CA GLN A 10 -13.30 -6.84 -11.60
C GLN A 10 -12.29 -6.85 -10.44
N THR A 11 -12.49 -7.67 -9.41
CA THR A 11 -11.55 -7.78 -8.29
C THR A 11 -10.18 -8.34 -8.68
N SER A 12 -10.06 -8.91 -9.87
CA SER A 12 -8.81 -9.46 -10.42
C SER A 12 -8.35 -8.75 -11.69
N ASN A 13 -8.98 -7.63 -12.04
CA ASN A 13 -8.61 -6.82 -13.20
C ASN A 13 -7.75 -5.64 -12.74
N PHE A 14 -6.48 -5.93 -12.43
CA PHE A 14 -5.53 -4.92 -12.00
C PHE A 14 -5.12 -4.04 -13.18
N GLN A 15 -4.98 -2.74 -12.94
CA GLN A 15 -4.62 -1.76 -13.95
C GLN A 15 -3.60 -0.77 -13.39
N LEU A 16 -2.57 -0.48 -14.17
CA LEU A 16 -1.71 0.66 -13.94
C LEU A 16 -2.39 1.91 -14.48
N LYS A 17 -2.36 3.00 -13.69
CA LYS A 17 -2.78 4.32 -14.13
C LYS A 17 -1.56 5.24 -14.10
N GLU A 18 -1.34 5.93 -15.20
CA GLU A 18 -0.22 6.85 -15.35
C GLU A 18 -0.74 8.29 -15.37
N TYR A 19 -0.03 9.17 -14.68
CA TYR A 19 -0.30 10.59 -14.62
C TYR A 19 1.00 11.35 -14.80
N GLU A 20 1.02 12.32 -15.69
CA GLU A 20 2.14 13.24 -15.86
C GLU A 20 1.83 14.55 -15.14
N LEU A 21 2.73 14.96 -14.23
CA LEU A 21 2.58 16.16 -13.42
C LEU A 21 3.81 17.07 -13.62
N PRO A 22 3.66 18.28 -14.23
CA PRO A 22 4.77 19.20 -14.46
C PRO A 22 5.17 19.95 -13.19
N LEU A 23 5.75 19.24 -12.23
CA LEU A 23 6.09 19.76 -10.90
C LEU A 23 7.55 20.19 -10.77
N LEU A 24 8.44 19.62 -11.58
CA LEU A 24 9.87 19.87 -11.50
C LEU A 24 10.26 21.06 -12.39
N ALA A 25 11.12 21.94 -11.87
CA ALA A 25 11.65 23.01 -12.66
C ALA A 25 12.55 22.48 -13.81
N PRO A 26 12.57 23.14 -14.97
CA PRO A 26 13.46 22.74 -16.06
C PRO A 26 14.92 22.62 -15.61
N GLY A 27 15.58 21.54 -15.99
CA GLY A 27 16.97 21.27 -15.65
C GLY A 27 17.21 20.68 -14.25
N THR A 28 16.14 20.36 -13.50
CA THR A 28 16.26 19.65 -12.21
C THR A 28 16.82 18.24 -12.40
N LEU A 29 16.38 17.55 -13.43
CA LEU A 29 16.84 16.19 -13.77
C LEU A 29 18.03 16.28 -14.73
N ARG A 30 19.13 15.61 -14.36
CA ARG A 30 20.32 15.53 -15.22
C ARG A 30 20.32 14.22 -15.99
N GLY A 31 19.99 14.30 -17.28
CA GLY A 31 20.00 13.14 -18.16
C GLY A 31 18.79 12.21 -18.07
N LYS A 32 17.71 12.68 -17.43
CA LYS A 32 16.40 12.04 -17.43
C LYS A 32 15.32 13.06 -17.78
N ASP A 33 14.26 12.61 -18.43
CA ASP A 33 13.12 13.43 -18.81
C ASP A 33 12.04 13.46 -17.70
N SER A 34 11.98 12.41 -16.86
CA SER A 34 11.01 12.26 -15.78
C SER A 34 11.64 11.77 -14.49
N PHE A 35 10.93 11.99 -13.40
CA PHE A 35 11.15 11.36 -12.10
C PHE A 35 9.91 10.53 -11.78
N ASP A 36 10.06 9.22 -11.79
CA ASP A 36 8.95 8.29 -11.78
C ASP A 36 8.64 7.81 -10.36
N VAL A 37 7.42 8.12 -9.89
CA VAL A 37 6.93 7.71 -8.58
C VAL A 37 5.87 6.63 -8.74
N LEU A 38 6.12 5.44 -8.21
CA LEU A 38 5.13 4.39 -8.11
C LEU A 38 4.36 4.53 -6.79
N HIS A 39 3.07 4.82 -6.88
CA HIS A 39 2.19 4.86 -5.72
C HIS A 39 1.40 3.55 -5.60
N ILE A 40 1.48 2.92 -4.44
CA ILE A 40 0.80 1.67 -4.09
C ILE A 40 -0.03 1.91 -2.85
N ALA A 41 -1.31 1.50 -2.89
CA ALA A 41 -2.23 1.54 -1.78
C ALA A 41 -3.21 0.36 -1.84
N ASP A 42 -3.88 0.08 -0.73
CA ASP A 42 -5.06 -0.80 -0.68
C ASP A 42 -4.81 -2.20 -1.24
N LEU A 43 -3.65 -2.79 -0.94
CA LEU A 43 -3.32 -4.13 -1.39
C LEU A 43 -4.26 -5.19 -0.81
N HIS A 44 -4.73 -4.99 0.44
CA HIS A 44 -5.64 -5.92 1.11
C HIS A 44 -5.25 -7.38 0.89
N MET A 45 -4.01 -7.72 1.25
CA MET A 45 -3.44 -9.03 0.98
C MET A 45 -4.02 -10.11 1.86
N ILE A 46 -4.37 -11.20 1.20
CA ILE A 46 -4.83 -12.43 1.81
C ILE A 46 -4.01 -13.62 1.29
N PRO A 47 -3.92 -14.73 2.03
CA PRO A 47 -3.30 -15.95 1.54
C PRO A 47 -3.92 -16.42 0.21
N GLY A 48 -3.07 -16.80 -0.73
CA GLY A 48 -3.51 -17.29 -2.05
C GLY A 48 -3.74 -16.23 -3.12
N ALA A 49 -3.52 -14.94 -2.85
CA ALA A 49 -3.70 -13.85 -3.82
C ALA A 49 -2.58 -13.80 -4.90
N LYS A 50 -2.24 -14.93 -5.51
CA LYS A 50 -1.11 -15.10 -6.43
C LYS A 50 -1.11 -14.10 -7.58
N ARG A 51 -2.26 -13.90 -8.24
CA ARG A 51 -2.37 -12.96 -9.37
C ARG A 51 -2.07 -11.51 -8.96
N LYS A 52 -2.45 -11.12 -7.72
CA LYS A 52 -2.14 -9.79 -7.18
C LYS A 52 -0.65 -9.68 -6.88
N VAL A 53 -0.06 -10.70 -6.29
CA VAL A 53 1.39 -10.79 -6.05
C VAL A 53 2.15 -10.64 -7.38
N GLU A 54 1.81 -11.43 -8.40
CA GLU A 54 2.44 -11.39 -9.72
C GLU A 54 2.31 -10.00 -10.38
N PHE A 55 1.12 -9.39 -10.29
CA PHE A 55 0.89 -8.05 -10.84
C PHE A 55 1.75 -7.01 -10.14
N VAL A 56 1.70 -6.94 -8.80
CA VAL A 56 2.44 -5.92 -8.03
C VAL A 56 3.94 -6.10 -8.21
N SER A 57 4.44 -7.33 -8.14
CA SER A 57 5.85 -7.64 -8.37
C SER A 57 6.32 -7.25 -9.78
N SER A 58 5.46 -7.39 -10.79
CA SER A 58 5.79 -7.01 -12.18
C SER A 58 5.99 -5.51 -12.37
N LEU A 59 5.47 -4.67 -11.45
CA LEU A 59 5.63 -3.21 -11.52
C LEU A 59 7.08 -2.75 -11.33
N ASP A 60 7.95 -3.61 -10.81
CA ASP A 60 9.39 -3.32 -10.76
C ASP A 60 10.01 -3.11 -12.15
N ALA A 61 9.45 -3.72 -13.18
CA ALA A 61 9.88 -3.51 -14.57
C ALA A 61 9.67 -2.07 -15.07
N LEU A 62 8.89 -1.25 -14.37
CA LEU A 62 8.76 0.20 -14.64
C LEU A 62 9.97 0.99 -14.16
N GLU A 63 10.86 0.39 -13.37
CA GLU A 63 12.06 1.01 -12.81
C GLU A 63 11.79 2.34 -12.09
N PRO A 64 10.77 2.42 -11.17
CA PRO A 64 10.45 3.67 -10.51
C PRO A 64 11.63 4.21 -9.70
N ASP A 65 11.80 5.54 -9.73
CA ASP A 65 12.82 6.23 -8.94
C ASP A 65 12.47 6.22 -7.44
N LEU A 66 11.18 6.17 -7.12
CA LEU A 66 10.66 6.16 -5.76
C LEU A 66 9.38 5.33 -5.68
N VAL A 67 9.23 4.57 -4.61
CA VAL A 67 7.98 3.87 -4.27
C VAL A 67 7.36 4.52 -3.04
N ILE A 68 6.08 4.88 -3.12
CA ILE A 68 5.28 5.37 -2.00
C ILE A 68 4.16 4.39 -1.72
N ASN A 69 4.11 3.87 -0.50
CA ASN A 69 3.02 3.01 -0.04
C ASN A 69 2.20 3.76 1.01
N THR A 70 0.90 3.90 0.77
CA THR A 70 0.00 4.64 1.65
C THR A 70 -0.94 3.73 2.45
N GLY A 71 -0.54 2.48 2.65
CA GLY A 71 -1.19 1.59 3.60
C GLY A 71 -2.32 0.74 3.02
N ASP A 72 -3.09 0.18 3.93
CA ASP A 72 -4.13 -0.81 3.70
C ASP A 72 -3.61 -2.06 2.96
N ASN A 73 -2.43 -2.51 3.39
CA ASN A 73 -1.75 -3.64 2.78
C ASN A 73 -2.34 -5.00 3.20
N LEU A 74 -2.90 -5.09 4.40
CA LEU A 74 -3.33 -6.33 5.02
C LEU A 74 -4.85 -6.51 5.03
N SER A 75 -5.32 -7.76 5.00
CA SER A 75 -6.70 -8.17 5.27
C SER A 75 -6.80 -9.53 5.97
N ASP A 76 -5.68 -10.15 6.31
CA ASP A 76 -5.61 -11.45 7.00
C ASP A 76 -4.36 -11.51 7.89
N LEU A 77 -4.47 -12.20 9.03
CA LEU A 77 -3.35 -12.44 9.97
C LEU A 77 -2.10 -13.05 9.30
N ARG A 78 -2.29 -13.78 8.20
CA ARG A 78 -1.24 -14.43 7.41
C ARG A 78 -0.86 -13.63 6.17
N GLY A 79 -1.28 -12.35 6.10
CA GLY A 79 -1.10 -11.50 4.92
C GLY A 79 0.34 -11.02 4.72
N VAL A 80 1.11 -10.84 5.79
CA VAL A 80 2.45 -10.24 5.73
C VAL A 80 3.38 -10.92 4.72
N PRO A 81 3.55 -12.25 4.69
CA PRO A 81 4.40 -12.87 3.68
C PRO A 81 3.96 -12.57 2.25
N TRP A 82 2.65 -12.49 2.00
CA TRP A 82 2.08 -12.17 0.69
C TRP A 82 2.32 -10.72 0.27
N VAL A 83 2.31 -9.78 1.24
CA VAL A 83 2.71 -8.39 0.99
C VAL A 83 4.19 -8.32 0.63
N LEU A 84 5.03 -9.00 1.40
CA LEU A 84 6.48 -9.02 1.17
C LEU A 84 6.84 -9.68 -0.17
N ASP A 85 6.16 -10.75 -0.56
CA ASP A 85 6.33 -11.38 -1.86
C ASP A 85 5.91 -10.44 -3.00
N ALA A 86 4.78 -9.73 -2.83
CA ALA A 86 4.28 -8.79 -3.84
C ALA A 86 5.19 -7.58 -4.03
N LEU A 87 5.65 -6.99 -2.94
CA LEU A 87 6.54 -5.83 -2.96
C LEU A 87 8.01 -6.21 -3.17
N GLY A 88 8.34 -7.50 -3.15
CA GLY A 88 9.69 -8.06 -3.09
C GLY A 88 10.77 -7.26 -3.82
N PRO A 89 10.75 -7.15 -5.16
CA PRO A 89 11.74 -6.38 -5.90
C PRO A 89 11.61 -4.86 -5.69
N LEU A 90 10.40 -4.36 -5.46
CA LEU A 90 10.14 -2.93 -5.21
C LEU A 90 10.74 -2.44 -3.88
N LEU A 91 10.85 -3.33 -2.88
CA LEU A 91 11.47 -3.01 -1.59
C LEU A 91 12.97 -2.70 -1.70
N ASP A 92 13.63 -3.06 -2.79
CA ASP A 92 15.04 -2.74 -3.05
C ASP A 92 15.22 -1.33 -3.66
N ARG A 93 14.11 -0.68 -4.04
CA ARG A 93 14.11 0.69 -4.55
C ARG A 93 13.95 1.70 -3.42
N PRO A 94 14.35 2.96 -3.60
CA PRO A 94 14.03 4.00 -2.64
C PRO A 94 12.51 4.04 -2.38
N GLY A 95 12.12 4.04 -1.10
CA GLY A 95 10.70 4.01 -0.75
C GLY A 95 10.39 4.64 0.59
N ALA A 96 9.12 5.02 0.73
CA ALA A 96 8.54 5.46 2.00
C ALA A 96 7.13 4.89 2.14
N PHE A 97 6.67 4.75 3.38
CA PHE A 97 5.36 4.21 3.67
C PHE A 97 4.70 4.90 4.86
N VAL A 98 3.38 4.82 4.90
CA VAL A 98 2.52 4.99 6.07
C VAL A 98 1.57 3.80 6.12
N PHE A 99 0.90 3.61 7.25
CA PHE A 99 -0.12 2.58 7.40
C PHE A 99 -1.53 3.17 7.29
N GLY A 100 -2.48 2.33 6.92
CA GLY A 100 -3.90 2.61 6.98
C GLY A 100 -4.59 1.71 7.99
N THR A 101 -5.89 1.91 8.20
CA THR A 101 -6.72 1.16 9.16
C THR A 101 -6.54 -0.36 9.03
N ASN A 102 -6.53 -0.86 7.79
CA ASN A 102 -6.45 -2.30 7.53
C ASN A 102 -5.02 -2.86 7.60
N ASP A 103 -4.05 -2.09 8.02
CA ASP A 103 -2.75 -2.63 8.44
C ASP A 103 -2.77 -3.00 9.92
N TYR A 104 -3.50 -2.25 10.74
CA TYR A 104 -3.61 -2.48 12.18
C TYR A 104 -4.66 -3.52 12.53
N TRP A 105 -5.83 -3.44 11.89
CA TRP A 105 -7.01 -4.24 12.26
C TRP A 105 -7.75 -4.82 11.07
N ALA A 106 -8.18 -6.06 11.20
CA ALA A 106 -9.14 -6.65 10.29
C ALA A 106 -10.52 -6.76 10.95
N PRO A 107 -11.61 -6.46 10.23
CA PRO A 107 -12.95 -6.70 10.74
C PRO A 107 -13.17 -8.20 10.93
N LYS A 108 -13.75 -8.61 12.08
CA LYS A 108 -14.14 -10.01 12.25
C LYS A 108 -15.22 -10.39 11.25
N PRO A 109 -15.15 -11.58 10.69
CA PRO A 109 -16.19 -12.11 9.82
C PRO A 109 -17.54 -12.08 10.54
N VAL A 110 -18.52 -11.47 9.92
CA VAL A 110 -19.87 -11.35 10.47
C VAL A 110 -20.89 -12.03 9.60
N ASN A 111 -21.86 -12.72 10.23
CA ASN A 111 -22.98 -13.28 9.51
C ASN A 111 -23.80 -12.15 8.87
N PRO A 112 -23.95 -12.09 7.54
CA PRO A 112 -24.67 -11.00 6.86
C PRO A 112 -26.15 -10.94 7.25
N PHE A 113 -26.75 -12.03 7.72
CA PHE A 113 -28.14 -12.05 8.21
C PHE A 113 -28.32 -11.33 9.56
N LYS A 114 -27.25 -11.15 10.37
CA LYS A 114 -27.29 -10.31 11.56
C LYS A 114 -27.53 -8.84 11.25
N TYR A 115 -27.17 -8.38 10.05
CA TYR A 115 -27.42 -7.01 9.60
C TYR A 115 -28.89 -6.63 9.55
N LEU A 116 -29.77 -7.62 9.37
CA LEU A 116 -31.23 -7.44 9.32
C LEU A 116 -31.88 -7.44 10.70
N LEU A 117 -31.17 -7.86 11.75
CA LEU A 117 -31.76 -8.14 13.07
C LEU A 117 -31.23 -7.24 14.18
N ASP A 118 -30.10 -6.58 14.02
CA ASP A 118 -29.46 -5.82 15.10
C ASP A 118 -28.98 -4.42 14.65
N GLN A 119 -29.52 -3.38 15.28
CA GLN A 119 -29.25 -1.98 14.95
C GLN A 119 -28.10 -1.37 15.75
N LYS A 120 -27.54 -2.06 16.73
CA LYS A 120 -26.41 -1.59 17.54
C LYS A 120 -25.27 -2.58 17.45
N ARG A 121 -24.21 -2.21 16.74
CA ARG A 121 -23.00 -2.99 16.61
C ARG A 121 -21.84 -2.27 17.24
N GLU A 122 -21.17 -2.91 18.18
CA GLU A 122 -19.79 -2.58 18.47
C GLU A 122 -18.91 -3.28 17.40
N PRO A 123 -18.13 -2.54 16.64
CA PRO A 123 -17.20 -3.13 15.71
C PRO A 123 -16.21 -4.00 16.47
N SER A 124 -16.03 -5.23 16.03
CA SER A 124 -15.08 -6.18 16.62
C SER A 124 -13.96 -6.41 15.62
N TYR A 125 -12.74 -6.06 16.03
CA TYR A 125 -11.53 -6.14 15.21
C TYR A 125 -10.61 -7.26 15.69
N VAL A 126 -9.70 -7.65 14.82
CA VAL A 126 -8.57 -8.53 15.11
C VAL A 126 -7.31 -7.75 14.80
N ASP A 127 -6.40 -7.67 15.75
CA ASP A 127 -5.10 -7.04 15.55
C ASP A 127 -4.32 -7.82 14.48
N LEU A 128 -3.76 -7.09 13.54
CA LEU A 128 -2.94 -7.64 12.47
C LEU A 128 -1.45 -7.51 12.82
N PRO A 129 -0.57 -8.34 12.25
CA PRO A 129 0.86 -8.36 12.60
C PRO A 129 1.65 -7.26 11.85
N TRP A 130 1.19 -6.02 11.95
CA TRP A 130 1.75 -4.85 11.24
C TRP A 130 3.18 -4.52 11.68
N GLU A 131 3.55 -4.76 12.95
CA GLU A 131 4.91 -4.49 13.43
C GLU A 131 5.94 -5.32 12.67
N GLY A 132 5.61 -6.57 12.38
CA GLY A 132 6.47 -7.45 11.59
C GLY A 132 6.64 -6.95 10.15
N MET A 133 5.56 -6.46 9.55
CA MET A 133 5.60 -5.85 8.22
C MET A 133 6.41 -4.54 8.21
N ARG A 134 6.19 -3.67 9.21
CA ARG A 134 6.96 -2.44 9.42
C ARG A 134 8.46 -2.72 9.52
N ALA A 135 8.83 -3.69 10.34
CA ALA A 135 10.23 -4.07 10.53
C ALA A 135 10.86 -4.55 9.21
N ALA A 136 10.14 -5.37 8.44
CA ALA A 136 10.61 -5.87 7.16
C ALA A 136 10.78 -4.74 6.11
N PHE A 137 9.87 -3.76 6.05
CA PHE A 137 10.00 -2.61 5.16
C PHE A 137 11.24 -1.76 5.51
N ILE A 138 11.45 -1.49 6.81
CA ILE A 138 12.60 -0.74 7.29
C ILE A 138 13.91 -1.49 7.03
N GLU A 139 13.96 -2.80 7.26
CA GLU A 139 15.14 -3.65 6.99
C GLU A 139 15.55 -3.61 5.52
N ARG A 140 14.57 -3.53 4.61
CA ARG A 140 14.80 -3.39 3.16
C ARG A 140 15.10 -1.95 2.73
N GLY A 141 15.12 -1.00 3.64
CA GLY A 141 15.52 0.39 3.39
C GLY A 141 14.39 1.37 3.15
N TRP A 142 13.13 0.93 3.19
CA TRP A 142 12.02 1.86 3.13
C TRP A 142 11.92 2.68 4.42
N ARG A 143 11.44 3.90 4.30
CA ARG A 143 11.37 4.86 5.40
C ARG A 143 9.93 5.02 5.88
N ASP A 144 9.74 4.86 7.17
CA ASP A 144 8.47 5.10 7.83
C ASP A 144 8.19 6.61 7.93
N ALA A 145 7.13 7.04 7.28
CA ALA A 145 6.68 8.44 7.28
C ALA A 145 5.55 8.70 8.31
N THR A 146 5.10 7.67 9.04
CA THR A 146 4.01 7.79 10.02
C THR A 146 4.36 8.83 11.09
N HIS A 147 3.61 9.93 11.16
CA HIS A 147 3.87 11.12 12.00
C HIS A 147 5.25 11.76 11.83
N HIS A 148 5.92 11.52 10.72
CA HIS A 148 7.26 12.02 10.48
C HIS A 148 7.34 12.89 9.23
N ARG A 149 8.27 13.85 9.29
CA ARG A 149 8.79 14.52 8.10
C ARG A 149 10.11 13.87 7.73
N LEU A 150 10.20 13.45 6.48
CA LEU A 150 11.37 12.80 5.92
C LEU A 150 11.95 13.68 4.83
N GLU A 151 13.27 13.82 4.86
CA GLU A 151 14.02 14.42 3.75
C GLU A 151 14.99 13.38 3.24
N PHE A 152 14.98 13.13 1.95
CA PHE A 152 15.96 12.27 1.30
C PHE A 152 16.20 12.66 -0.14
N LYS A 153 17.29 12.18 -0.66
CA LYS A 153 17.72 12.45 -2.02
C LYS A 153 17.61 11.17 -2.82
N VAL A 154 16.93 11.24 -3.96
CA VAL A 154 16.86 10.14 -4.93
C VAL A 154 17.40 10.67 -6.25
N GLY A 155 18.54 10.15 -6.70
CA GLY A 155 19.26 10.72 -7.82
C GLY A 155 19.61 12.20 -7.58
N ASP A 156 19.16 13.07 -8.47
CA ASP A 156 19.34 14.54 -8.36
C ASP A 156 18.19 15.24 -7.64
N VAL A 157 17.10 14.53 -7.34
CA VAL A 157 15.89 15.10 -6.72
C VAL A 157 16.00 15.07 -5.19
N ARG A 158 15.75 16.20 -4.55
CA ARG A 158 15.53 16.30 -3.12
C ARG A 158 14.03 16.20 -2.84
N LEU A 159 13.67 15.28 -1.95
CA LEU A 159 12.29 15.02 -1.59
C LEU A 159 12.07 15.37 -0.12
N ALA A 160 10.99 16.08 0.15
CA ALA A 160 10.43 16.23 1.48
C ALA A 160 9.07 15.53 1.51
N LEU A 161 8.93 14.54 2.36
CA LEU A 161 7.69 13.82 2.59
C LEU A 161 7.20 14.09 4.00
N ALA A 162 5.91 14.22 4.16
CA ALA A 162 5.25 14.25 5.47
C ALA A 162 4.11 13.23 5.43
N GLY A 163 4.09 12.36 6.40
CA GLY A 163 3.03 11.37 6.56
C GLY A 163 2.31 11.54 7.89
N VAL A 164 1.06 11.14 7.90
CA VAL A 164 0.21 11.00 9.09
C VAL A 164 -0.21 9.55 9.23
N ASP A 165 -0.66 9.18 10.42
CA ASP A 165 -1.29 7.89 10.66
C ASP A 165 -2.79 7.95 10.31
N ASP A 166 -3.51 6.87 10.57
CA ASP A 166 -4.92 6.73 10.30
C ASP A 166 -5.77 7.58 11.28
N PRO A 167 -6.52 8.59 10.77
CA PRO A 167 -7.34 9.45 11.62
C PRO A 167 -8.62 8.76 12.14
N HIS A 168 -8.96 7.57 11.64
CA HIS A 168 -10.18 6.86 12.05
C HIS A 168 -10.11 6.27 13.47
N HIS A 169 -8.92 6.14 14.02
CA HIS A 169 -8.67 5.51 15.31
C HIS A 169 -7.86 6.40 16.27
N ASP A 170 -7.97 7.72 16.11
CA ASP A 170 -7.23 8.70 16.93
C ASP A 170 -5.71 8.45 16.94
N LEU A 171 -5.17 7.98 15.80
CA LEU A 171 -3.74 7.70 15.63
C LEU A 171 -2.99 8.86 14.95
N ASP A 172 -3.67 9.94 14.57
CA ASP A 172 -3.10 11.12 13.92
C ASP A 172 -2.56 12.19 14.90
#